data_eb82b6a97074b2b5ff53ee8bb24ed98b
#
_entry.id   eb82b6a97074b2b5ff53ee8bb24ed98b
#
_cell.length_a   1.000
_cell.length_b   1.000
_cell.length_c   1.000
_cell.angle_alpha   90.00
_cell.angle_beta   90.00
_cell.angle_gamma   90.00
#
_symmetry.space_group_name_H-M   'P 1'
#
loop_
_entity.id
_entity.type
_entity.pdbx_description
1 polymer ?
#
loop_
_entity_poly.entity_id
_entity_poly.type
_entity_poly.pdbx_seq_one_letter_code
_entity_poly.pdbx_strand_id
1 'polypeptide(L)'
;MKIAVVSPSTLSLQEMGSQLERSNPACVLTRHEGGISKLRSVAERERPDVIIVEGLCHDAAELAPIEAVTTSYPQMIVIMLCSHQTPAFLINAMRVGVREVLPSPASKEALEAAVMRAETKLGLRNPQRSGRIMAFVSCKGGSGSTFLAANLGHQLGEEGRKVLLIDLNLQFGEAVLTVHDRKATSDIAEVARNIARLDASFLSASTVPVTPHFEILAAPDDPAQSLQIKPEHLDSILNLAVNQYDFIILDLSKVLDDLTIKALDRAHNVFMVVQTTLPHIRNANRMLSVFRSLGYPPEKIELLVNRFFKNGELGLDDLRSSLGITRMRTIPNGYKDVTRAVNQGMPLTAVAKSSPVLKAIDELAQSLLPKPDQAQGGLLSRLLRY
;
A
#
# COMPACT_ATOMS: atom_id res chain seq x y z
N MET A 1 10.37 -0.04 16.63
CA MET A 1 11.32 -1.16 16.64
C MET A 1 12.70 -0.66 17.05
N LYS A 2 13.40 -1.40 17.91
CA LYS A 2 14.78 -1.08 18.29
C LYS A 2 15.75 -2.00 17.54
N ILE A 3 16.69 -1.39 16.81
CA ILE A 3 17.70 -2.12 16.02
C ILE A 3 19.09 -1.83 16.59
N ALA A 4 19.86 -2.88 16.85
CA ALA A 4 21.27 -2.75 17.19
C ALA A 4 22.13 -3.22 16.02
N VAL A 5 23.07 -2.40 15.57
CA VAL A 5 24.07 -2.77 14.55
C VAL A 5 25.41 -3.00 15.22
N VAL A 6 26.01 -4.14 14.96
CA VAL A 6 27.31 -4.56 15.53
C VAL A 6 28.26 -4.87 14.38
N SER A 7 29.34 -4.14 14.24
CA SER A 7 30.36 -4.36 13.21
C SER A 7 31.76 -4.03 13.74
N PRO A 8 32.80 -4.78 13.36
CA PRO A 8 34.18 -4.43 13.67
C PRO A 8 34.68 -3.21 12.88
N SER A 9 33.99 -2.80 11.83
CA SER A 9 34.32 -1.67 10.97
C SER A 9 33.48 -0.43 11.33
N THR A 10 34.11 0.64 11.78
CA THR A 10 33.46 1.94 12.04
C THR A 10 32.82 2.52 10.77
N LEU A 11 33.41 2.28 9.59
CA LEU A 11 32.86 2.70 8.30
C LEU A 11 31.56 1.97 8.00
N SER A 12 31.56 0.63 8.09
CA SER A 12 30.36 -0.20 7.90
C SER A 12 29.23 0.21 8.87
N LEU A 13 29.57 0.51 10.14
CA LEU A 13 28.58 0.99 11.12
C LEU A 13 27.93 2.31 10.72
N GLN A 14 28.71 3.25 10.20
CA GLN A 14 28.18 4.54 9.76
C GLN A 14 27.32 4.41 8.52
N GLU A 15 27.77 3.62 7.53
CA GLU A 15 27.02 3.39 6.28
C GLU A 15 25.70 2.69 6.53
N MET A 16 25.72 1.53 7.21
CA MET A 16 24.51 0.78 7.55
C MET A 16 23.58 1.60 8.44
N GLY A 17 24.13 2.28 9.45
CA GLY A 17 23.35 3.12 10.34
C GLY A 17 22.64 4.24 9.62
N SER A 18 23.33 5.00 8.77
CA SER A 18 22.75 6.10 7.98
C SER A 18 21.72 5.62 6.98
N GLN A 19 21.93 4.45 6.41
CA GLN A 19 20.99 3.82 5.49
C GLN A 19 19.71 3.42 6.21
N LEU A 20 19.80 2.72 7.33
CA LEU A 20 18.65 2.27 8.12
C LEU A 20 17.84 3.43 8.70
N GLU A 21 18.49 4.51 9.15
CA GLU A 21 17.81 5.72 9.62
C GLU A 21 16.99 6.40 8.53
N ARG A 22 17.53 6.45 7.31
CA ARG A 22 16.79 7.01 6.15
C ARG A 22 15.60 6.17 5.75
N SER A 23 15.76 4.84 5.78
CA SER A 23 14.71 3.91 5.33
C SER A 23 13.64 3.64 6.41
N ASN A 24 14.00 3.78 7.69
CA ASN A 24 13.12 3.48 8.83
C ASN A 24 13.23 4.56 9.92
N PRO A 25 12.75 5.78 9.68
CA PRO A 25 12.90 6.91 10.61
C PRO A 25 12.20 6.70 11.97
N ALA A 26 11.25 5.78 12.06
CA ALA A 26 10.56 5.42 13.31
C ALA A 26 11.31 4.37 14.16
N CYS A 27 12.45 3.86 13.69
CA CYS A 27 13.24 2.89 14.43
C CYS A 27 14.27 3.59 15.35
N VAL A 28 14.43 3.07 16.56
CA VAL A 28 15.52 3.47 17.44
C VAL A 28 16.76 2.65 17.08
N LEU A 29 17.77 3.29 16.52
CA LEU A 29 19.00 2.65 16.08
C LEU A 29 20.12 2.87 17.08
N THR A 30 20.84 1.78 17.45
CA THR A 30 22.08 1.84 18.24
C THR A 30 23.22 1.21 17.46
N ARG A 31 24.44 1.77 17.61
CA ARG A 31 25.64 1.33 16.88
C ARG A 31 26.69 0.87 17.88
N HIS A 32 27.25 -0.32 17.65
CA HIS A 32 28.22 -0.93 18.54
C HIS A 32 29.45 -1.40 17.75
N GLU A 33 30.59 -0.82 18.04
CA GLU A 33 31.84 -1.28 17.44
C GLU A 33 32.30 -2.59 18.10
N GLY A 34 32.53 -3.63 17.29
CA GLY A 34 32.99 -4.94 17.68
C GLY A 34 32.42 -6.05 16.84
N GLY A 35 32.87 -7.27 17.08
CA GLY A 35 32.44 -8.47 16.38
C GLY A 35 31.33 -9.23 17.12
N ILE A 36 31.09 -10.47 16.66
CA ILE A 36 30.08 -11.39 17.18
C ILE A 36 30.20 -11.63 18.69
N SER A 37 31.41 -11.56 19.27
CA SER A 37 31.65 -11.70 20.71
C SER A 37 30.93 -10.65 21.57
N LYS A 38 30.61 -9.46 21.02
CA LYS A 38 29.87 -8.41 21.72
C LYS A 38 28.35 -8.61 21.72
N LEU A 39 27.84 -9.53 20.92
CA LEU A 39 26.39 -9.76 20.77
C LEU A 39 25.68 -9.94 22.11
N ARG A 40 26.23 -10.76 23.00
CA ARG A 40 25.63 -11.03 24.31
C ARG A 40 25.49 -9.75 25.15
N SER A 41 26.55 -8.96 25.24
CA SER A 41 26.53 -7.72 26.03
C SER A 41 25.58 -6.66 25.45
N VAL A 42 25.44 -6.61 24.11
CA VAL A 42 24.49 -5.72 23.43
C VAL A 42 23.06 -6.20 23.69
N ALA A 43 22.80 -7.52 23.55
CA ALA A 43 21.50 -8.11 23.80
C ALA A 43 21.01 -7.87 25.25
N GLU A 44 21.90 -8.04 26.23
CA GLU A 44 21.58 -7.85 27.65
C GLU A 44 21.30 -6.38 27.99
N ARG A 45 22.11 -5.44 27.49
CA ARG A 45 22.00 -4.01 27.82
C ARG A 45 20.89 -3.31 27.07
N GLU A 46 20.82 -3.53 25.76
CA GLU A 46 19.97 -2.78 24.87
C GLU A 46 18.59 -3.42 24.68
N ARG A 47 18.52 -4.75 24.80
CA ARG A 47 17.32 -5.57 24.51
C ARG A 47 16.67 -5.14 23.18
N PRO A 48 17.41 -5.14 22.06
CA PRO A 48 16.85 -4.75 20.78
C PRO A 48 15.91 -5.83 20.26
N ASP A 49 14.98 -5.41 19.40
CA ASP A 49 14.11 -6.31 18.68
C ASP A 49 14.85 -7.06 17.56
N VAL A 50 15.81 -6.35 16.94
CA VAL A 50 16.64 -6.87 15.84
C VAL A 50 18.10 -6.54 16.12
N ILE A 51 19.00 -7.55 15.97
CA ILE A 51 20.44 -7.33 15.92
C ILE A 51 20.95 -7.64 14.52
N ILE A 52 21.65 -6.69 13.94
CA ILE A 52 22.39 -6.87 12.68
C ILE A 52 23.87 -6.97 13.06
N VAL A 53 24.49 -8.12 12.79
CA VAL A 53 25.90 -8.36 13.17
C VAL A 53 26.73 -8.73 11.95
N GLU A 54 27.89 -8.09 11.84
CA GLU A 54 28.89 -8.42 10.82
C GLU A 54 29.95 -9.38 11.38
N GLY A 55 30.20 -10.48 10.66
CA GLY A 55 31.16 -11.51 11.02
C GLY A 55 32.00 -11.97 9.82
N LEU A 56 33.13 -12.62 10.09
CA LEU A 56 34.00 -13.21 9.06
C LEU A 56 33.36 -14.45 8.43
N CYS A 57 32.62 -15.22 9.21
CA CYS A 57 31.84 -16.38 8.76
C CYS A 57 32.70 -17.55 8.20
N HIS A 58 33.87 -17.72 8.76
CA HIS A 58 34.78 -18.79 8.33
C HIS A 58 34.55 -20.08 9.08
N ASP A 59 34.26 -20.05 10.39
CA ASP A 59 34.14 -21.19 11.27
C ASP A 59 32.78 -21.24 11.97
N ALA A 60 32.23 -22.45 12.11
CA ALA A 60 31.04 -22.68 12.90
C ALA A 60 31.19 -22.29 14.39
N ALA A 61 32.40 -22.27 14.92
CA ALA A 61 32.70 -21.83 16.27
C ALA A 61 32.33 -20.33 16.50
N GLU A 62 32.34 -19.51 15.45
CA GLU A 62 31.91 -18.13 15.51
C GLU A 62 30.42 -17.96 15.87
N LEU A 63 29.62 -19.01 15.68
CA LEU A 63 28.18 -19.00 15.91
C LEU A 63 27.78 -19.21 17.38
N ALA A 64 28.67 -19.66 18.25
CA ALA A 64 28.38 -19.95 19.66
C ALA A 64 27.82 -18.72 20.44
N PRO A 65 28.33 -17.49 20.28
CA PRO A 65 27.74 -16.31 20.93
C PRO A 65 26.32 -15.99 20.40
N ILE A 66 26.03 -16.30 19.13
CA ILE A 66 24.72 -16.12 18.53
C ILE A 66 23.72 -17.12 19.12
N GLU A 67 24.10 -18.39 19.23
CA GLU A 67 23.29 -19.44 19.83
C GLU A 67 22.90 -19.09 21.29
N ALA A 68 23.87 -18.56 22.05
CA ALA A 68 23.60 -18.10 23.41
C ALA A 68 22.58 -16.96 23.46
N VAL A 69 22.60 -16.02 22.51
CA VAL A 69 21.66 -14.90 22.43
C VAL A 69 20.29 -15.39 21.96
N THR A 70 20.20 -16.16 20.91
CA THR A 70 18.92 -16.67 20.36
C THR A 70 18.20 -17.60 21.33
N THR A 71 18.96 -18.38 22.12
CA THR A 71 18.41 -19.22 23.20
C THR A 71 17.89 -18.39 24.36
N SER A 72 18.65 -17.36 24.80
CA SER A 72 18.26 -16.52 25.94
C SER A 72 17.15 -15.50 25.61
N TYR A 73 17.06 -15.12 24.34
CA TYR A 73 16.12 -14.12 23.84
C TYR A 73 15.39 -14.61 22.56
N PRO A 74 14.47 -15.59 22.66
CA PRO A 74 13.85 -16.24 21.49
C PRO A 74 13.05 -15.31 20.57
N GLN A 75 12.64 -14.14 21.08
CA GLN A 75 11.90 -13.14 20.30
C GLN A 75 12.83 -12.19 19.52
N MET A 76 14.12 -12.16 19.88
CA MET A 76 15.09 -11.29 19.24
C MET A 76 15.48 -11.87 17.86
N ILE A 77 15.45 -11.03 16.84
CA ILE A 77 15.82 -11.46 15.48
C ILE A 77 17.29 -11.12 15.24
N VAL A 78 18.06 -12.12 14.82
CA VAL A 78 19.46 -11.93 14.44
C VAL A 78 19.60 -12.02 12.92
N ILE A 79 20.10 -10.95 12.31
CA ILE A 79 20.51 -10.86 10.90
C ILE A 79 22.02 -10.81 10.86
N MET A 80 22.65 -11.67 10.08
CA MET A 80 24.10 -11.78 10.00
C MET A 80 24.60 -11.31 8.63
N LEU A 81 25.65 -10.48 8.63
CA LEU A 81 26.37 -10.11 7.41
C LEU A 81 27.68 -10.91 7.32
N CYS A 82 27.88 -11.56 6.19
CA CYS A 82 29.00 -12.48 5.99
C CYS A 82 29.77 -12.14 4.72
N SER A 83 31.11 -12.02 4.85
CA SER A 83 31.99 -11.86 3.69
C SER A 83 32.16 -13.17 2.90
N HIS A 84 32.04 -14.33 3.58
CA HIS A 84 32.11 -15.66 2.96
C HIS A 84 30.88 -16.47 3.33
N GLN A 85 30.18 -16.98 2.31
CA GLN A 85 28.95 -17.75 2.50
C GLN A 85 29.14 -19.15 1.93
N THR A 86 29.48 -20.13 2.80
CA THR A 86 29.47 -21.54 2.40
C THR A 86 28.14 -22.20 2.76
N PRO A 87 27.65 -23.18 1.97
CA PRO A 87 26.39 -23.87 2.30
C PRO A 87 26.41 -24.48 3.70
N ALA A 88 27.54 -25.02 4.13
CA ALA A 88 27.71 -25.61 5.45
C ALA A 88 27.57 -24.57 6.57
N PHE A 89 28.17 -23.40 6.39
CA PHE A 89 28.04 -22.28 7.35
C PHE A 89 26.59 -21.77 7.43
N LEU A 90 25.93 -21.59 6.29
CA LEU A 90 24.54 -21.16 6.25
C LEU A 90 23.60 -22.11 7.00
N ILE A 91 23.76 -23.41 6.81
CA ILE A 91 22.98 -24.42 7.53
C ILE A 91 23.21 -24.31 9.05
N ASN A 92 24.45 -24.16 9.49
CA ASN A 92 24.79 -24.04 10.90
C ASN A 92 24.25 -22.70 11.47
N ALA A 93 24.36 -21.58 10.74
CA ALA A 93 23.80 -20.31 11.15
C ALA A 93 22.27 -20.37 11.37
N MET A 94 21.56 -21.05 10.46
CA MET A 94 20.11 -21.28 10.63
C MET A 94 19.79 -22.16 11.84
N ARG A 95 20.59 -23.17 12.13
CA ARG A 95 20.38 -24.06 13.30
C ARG A 95 20.53 -23.33 14.63
N VAL A 96 21.47 -22.39 14.73
CA VAL A 96 21.64 -21.57 15.94
C VAL A 96 20.68 -20.37 16.02
N GLY A 97 19.73 -20.28 15.11
CA GLY A 97 18.66 -19.29 15.17
C GLY A 97 18.95 -17.96 14.45
N VAL A 98 20.01 -17.88 13.62
CA VAL A 98 20.17 -16.75 12.70
C VAL A 98 18.99 -16.75 11.74
N ARG A 99 18.31 -15.62 11.67
CA ARG A 99 17.11 -15.50 10.83
C ARG A 99 17.42 -15.33 9.37
N GLU A 100 18.46 -14.58 9.09
CA GLU A 100 18.87 -14.23 7.73
C GLU A 100 20.36 -13.98 7.66
N VAL A 101 20.99 -14.41 6.57
CA VAL A 101 22.40 -14.17 6.28
C VAL A 101 22.47 -13.38 4.97
N LEU A 102 23.09 -12.20 5.02
CA LEU A 102 23.33 -11.32 3.88
C LEU A 102 24.81 -11.29 3.53
N PRO A 103 25.20 -10.96 2.28
CA PRO A 103 26.60 -10.70 1.95
C PRO A 103 27.10 -9.43 2.68
N SER A 104 28.40 -9.41 3.01
CA SER A 104 29.07 -8.20 3.49
C SER A 104 30.07 -7.72 2.41
N PRO A 105 29.97 -6.45 1.95
CA PRO A 105 28.95 -5.44 2.30
C PRO A 105 27.56 -5.79 1.73
N ALA A 106 26.51 -5.52 2.51
CA ALA A 106 25.14 -5.70 2.04
C ALA A 106 24.72 -4.55 1.14
N SER A 107 23.96 -4.85 0.07
CA SER A 107 23.31 -3.79 -0.70
C SER A 107 22.20 -3.13 0.11
N LYS A 108 21.87 -1.89 -0.26
CA LYS A 108 20.79 -1.13 0.38
C LYS A 108 19.47 -1.91 0.36
N GLU A 109 19.12 -2.43 -0.79
CA GLU A 109 17.88 -3.16 -1.05
C GLU A 109 17.81 -4.44 -0.22
N ALA A 110 18.93 -5.16 -0.10
CA ALA A 110 19.00 -6.40 0.67
C ALA A 110 18.84 -6.15 2.17
N LEU A 111 19.47 -5.10 2.70
CA LEU A 111 19.39 -4.73 4.10
C LEU A 111 17.98 -4.25 4.47
N GLU A 112 17.38 -3.40 3.65
CA GLU A 112 16.01 -2.91 3.83
C GLU A 112 15.00 -4.07 3.78
N ALA A 113 15.14 -4.98 2.83
CA ALA A 113 14.28 -6.14 2.70
C ALA A 113 14.38 -7.09 3.92
N ALA A 114 15.59 -7.27 4.46
CA ALA A 114 15.79 -8.10 5.65
C ALA A 114 15.15 -7.50 6.90
N VAL A 115 15.31 -6.19 7.10
CA VAL A 115 14.67 -5.46 8.21
C VAL A 115 13.15 -5.50 8.07
N MET A 116 12.61 -5.33 6.86
CA MET A 116 11.18 -5.43 6.58
C MET A 116 10.62 -6.81 6.95
N ARG A 117 11.34 -7.89 6.62
CA ARG A 117 10.94 -9.27 7.01
C ARG A 117 11.00 -9.47 8.53
N ALA A 118 11.97 -8.86 9.20
CA ALA A 118 12.08 -8.89 10.65
C ALA A 118 10.90 -8.16 11.32
N GLU A 119 10.54 -6.97 10.85
CA GLU A 119 9.37 -6.22 11.32
C GLU A 119 8.08 -7.02 11.20
N THR A 120 7.90 -7.68 10.06
CA THR A 120 6.75 -8.54 9.80
C THR A 120 6.67 -9.70 10.82
N LYS A 121 7.81 -10.34 11.10
CA LYS A 121 7.86 -11.47 12.06
C LYS A 121 7.61 -11.04 13.50
N LEU A 122 8.06 -9.85 13.89
CA LEU A 122 7.83 -9.29 15.23
C LEU A 122 6.38 -8.83 15.44
N GLY A 123 5.53 -8.92 14.41
CA GLY A 123 4.16 -8.40 14.48
C GLY A 123 4.09 -6.87 14.55
N LEU A 124 5.22 -6.19 14.43
CA LEU A 124 5.32 -4.73 14.38
C LEU A 124 4.87 -4.20 13.02
N ARG A 125 4.98 -5.03 12.01
CA ARG A 125 4.33 -4.89 10.72
C ARG A 125 3.29 -6.01 10.63
N ASN A 126 2.05 -5.68 10.77
CA ASN A 126 0.98 -6.64 10.52
C ASN A 126 1.04 -7.02 9.03
N PRO A 127 1.42 -8.27 8.63
CA PRO A 127 1.44 -8.65 7.22
C PRO A 127 0.03 -8.61 6.61
N GLN A 128 -1.01 -8.56 7.46
CA GLN A 128 -2.40 -8.29 7.07
C GLN A 128 -2.69 -6.80 6.84
N ARG A 129 -1.77 -5.88 7.16
CA ARG A 129 -1.93 -4.43 6.95
C ARG A 129 -0.85 -3.84 6.04
N SER A 130 -0.49 -4.52 4.96
CA SER A 130 0.03 -3.82 3.79
C SER A 130 -1.16 -3.25 3.04
N GLY A 131 -1.49 -2.00 3.28
CA GLY A 131 -2.63 -1.34 2.66
C GLY A 131 -2.60 -1.51 1.16
N ARG A 132 -3.70 -2.03 0.58
CA ARG A 132 -3.81 -2.26 -0.85
C ARG A 132 -4.07 -0.95 -1.56
N ILE A 133 -3.14 -0.50 -2.39
CA ILE A 133 -3.28 0.73 -3.16
C ILE A 133 -4.05 0.43 -4.45
N MET A 134 -5.12 1.20 -4.69
CA MET A 134 -5.97 1.11 -5.87
C MET A 134 -6.04 2.48 -6.53
N ALA A 135 -5.78 2.55 -7.83
CA ALA A 135 -5.87 3.79 -8.60
C ALA A 135 -7.14 3.78 -9.46
N PHE A 136 -7.89 4.87 -9.41
CA PHE A 136 -9.00 5.14 -10.30
C PHE A 136 -8.57 6.17 -11.33
N VAL A 137 -8.71 5.86 -12.60
CA VAL A 137 -8.35 6.77 -13.69
C VAL A 137 -9.49 6.88 -14.69
N SER A 138 -9.82 8.12 -15.08
CA SER A 138 -10.86 8.35 -16.05
C SER A 138 -10.31 8.40 -17.48
N CYS A 139 -10.90 7.68 -18.42
CA CYS A 139 -10.53 7.79 -19.83
C CYS A 139 -11.01 9.09 -20.48
N LYS A 140 -11.99 9.73 -19.87
CA LYS A 140 -12.54 11.02 -20.31
C LYS A 140 -13.24 11.70 -19.15
N GLY A 141 -13.21 13.02 -19.12
CA GLY A 141 -13.96 13.82 -18.14
C GLY A 141 -15.45 13.43 -18.09
N GLY A 142 -15.99 13.33 -16.90
CA GLY A 142 -17.38 12.93 -16.67
C GLY A 142 -17.65 11.40 -16.77
N SER A 143 -16.59 10.56 -16.82
CA SER A 143 -16.75 9.11 -16.78
C SER A 143 -17.34 8.59 -15.47
N GLY A 144 -17.23 9.34 -14.36
CA GLY A 144 -17.71 8.99 -13.03
C GLY A 144 -16.65 8.32 -12.14
N SER A 145 -15.36 8.50 -12.45
CA SER A 145 -14.22 7.93 -11.70
C SER A 145 -14.28 8.29 -10.22
N THR A 146 -14.29 9.58 -9.91
CA THR A 146 -14.34 10.13 -8.54
C THR A 146 -15.54 9.59 -7.76
N PHE A 147 -16.72 9.56 -8.37
CA PHE A 147 -17.92 9.03 -7.73
C PHE A 147 -17.77 7.55 -7.36
N LEU A 148 -17.24 6.73 -8.28
CA LEU A 148 -17.02 5.30 -8.03
C LEU A 148 -15.93 5.09 -6.97
N ALA A 149 -14.85 5.86 -7.03
CA ALA A 149 -13.75 5.79 -6.04
C ALA A 149 -14.24 6.12 -4.63
N ALA A 150 -14.96 7.24 -4.46
CA ALA A 150 -15.46 7.69 -3.17
C ALA A 150 -16.53 6.74 -2.59
N ASN A 151 -17.48 6.27 -3.41
CA ASN A 151 -18.49 5.33 -2.94
C ASN A 151 -17.94 3.92 -2.69
N LEU A 152 -16.90 3.48 -3.40
CA LEU A 152 -16.17 2.26 -3.07
C LEU A 152 -15.46 2.40 -1.72
N GLY A 153 -14.80 3.55 -1.48
CA GLY A 153 -14.17 3.84 -0.20
C GLY A 153 -15.16 3.79 0.95
N HIS A 154 -16.33 4.41 0.76
CA HIS A 154 -17.42 4.36 1.74
C HIS A 154 -17.90 2.93 1.99
N GLN A 155 -18.13 2.14 0.93
CA GLN A 155 -18.61 0.76 1.06
C GLN A 155 -17.60 -0.14 1.79
N LEU A 156 -16.30 -0.01 1.49
CA LEU A 156 -15.25 -0.72 2.21
C LEU A 156 -15.18 -0.29 3.69
N GLY A 157 -15.43 1.00 3.97
CA GLY A 157 -15.54 1.53 5.33
C GLY A 157 -16.70 0.92 6.13
N GLU A 158 -17.87 0.73 5.50
CA GLU A 158 -19.02 0.04 6.10
C GLU A 158 -18.71 -1.43 6.43
N GLU A 159 -17.83 -2.06 5.66
CA GLU A 159 -17.29 -3.41 5.95
C GLU A 159 -16.21 -3.42 7.05
N GLY A 160 -16.05 -2.30 7.78
CA GLY A 160 -15.10 -2.16 8.88
C GLY A 160 -13.63 -2.07 8.46
N ARG A 161 -13.34 -1.82 7.18
CA ARG A 161 -11.98 -1.65 6.68
C ARG A 161 -11.54 -0.19 6.81
N LYS A 162 -10.31 0.03 7.27
CA LYS A 162 -9.74 1.37 7.30
C LYS A 162 -9.36 1.79 5.88
N VAL A 163 -9.98 2.84 5.37
CA VAL A 163 -9.82 3.31 3.99
C VAL A 163 -9.38 4.77 3.98
N LEU A 164 -8.35 5.06 3.18
CA LEU A 164 -7.95 6.41 2.83
C LEU A 164 -8.19 6.64 1.33
N LEU A 165 -8.96 7.64 0.96
CA LEU A 165 -8.98 8.15 -0.40
C LEU A 165 -8.09 9.37 -0.49
N ILE A 166 -7.19 9.42 -1.49
CA ILE A 166 -6.37 10.59 -1.80
C ILE A 166 -6.85 11.15 -3.14
N ASP A 167 -7.36 12.39 -3.11
CA ASP A 167 -7.80 13.08 -4.31
C ASP A 167 -6.59 13.71 -5.03
N LEU A 168 -6.16 13.05 -6.11
CA LEU A 168 -5.06 13.49 -6.96
C LEU A 168 -5.53 14.21 -8.23
N ASN A 169 -6.82 14.57 -8.31
CA ASN A 169 -7.30 15.53 -9.29
C ASN A 169 -7.06 16.96 -8.78
N LEU A 170 -5.78 17.32 -8.67
CA LEU A 170 -5.29 18.46 -7.90
C LEU A 170 -5.81 19.84 -8.33
N GLN A 171 -6.35 19.97 -9.54
CA GLN A 171 -6.85 21.25 -10.03
C GLN A 171 -8.34 21.46 -9.78
N PHE A 172 -9.12 20.38 -9.83
CA PHE A 172 -10.57 20.39 -9.71
C PHE A 172 -11.07 19.13 -8.99
N GLY A 173 -10.42 18.77 -7.87
CA GLY A 173 -10.79 17.63 -7.07
C GLY A 173 -12.05 17.88 -6.26
N GLU A 174 -12.99 16.95 -6.31
CA GLU A 174 -14.29 17.05 -5.66
C GLU A 174 -14.66 15.74 -4.93
N ALA A 175 -13.67 14.91 -4.59
CA ALA A 175 -13.93 13.62 -3.98
C ALA A 175 -14.70 13.72 -2.66
N VAL A 176 -14.40 14.73 -1.83
CA VAL A 176 -15.14 15.00 -0.58
C VAL A 176 -16.60 15.27 -0.87
N LEU A 177 -16.89 16.15 -1.84
CA LEU A 177 -18.26 16.59 -2.14
C LEU A 177 -19.15 15.48 -2.70
N THR A 178 -18.56 14.36 -3.16
CA THR A 178 -19.35 13.22 -3.65
C THR A 178 -19.97 12.38 -2.52
N VAL A 179 -19.47 12.49 -1.29
CA VAL A 179 -19.89 11.64 -0.15
C VAL A 179 -20.02 12.42 1.17
N HIS A 180 -19.63 13.69 1.18
CA HIS A 180 -19.70 14.54 2.38
C HIS A 180 -19.92 16.01 1.97
N ASP A 181 -20.76 16.73 2.72
CA ASP A 181 -21.11 18.13 2.46
C ASP A 181 -20.19 19.15 3.16
N ARG A 182 -19.23 18.70 3.96
CA ARG A 182 -18.30 19.58 4.68
C ARG A 182 -17.10 19.94 3.82
N LYS A 183 -16.67 21.19 3.98
CA LYS A 183 -15.41 21.66 3.41
C LYS A 183 -14.23 21.02 4.14
N ALA A 184 -13.21 20.61 3.38
CA ALA A 184 -11.94 20.15 3.96
C ALA A 184 -11.25 21.29 4.70
N THR A 185 -10.72 21.01 5.88
CA THR A 185 -9.94 21.96 6.70
C THR A 185 -8.46 21.93 6.37
N SER A 186 -7.98 20.86 5.73
CA SER A 186 -6.62 20.63 5.26
C SER A 186 -6.66 19.86 3.94
N ASP A 187 -5.57 19.85 3.21
CA ASP A 187 -5.44 19.24 1.90
C ASP A 187 -4.06 18.64 1.68
N ILE A 188 -3.89 17.94 0.55
CA ILE A 188 -2.61 17.30 0.20
C ILE A 188 -1.46 18.31 -0.01
N ALA A 189 -1.75 19.57 -0.39
CA ALA A 189 -0.71 20.58 -0.55
C ALA A 189 -0.17 21.04 0.82
N GLU A 190 -1.02 21.10 1.85
CA GLU A 190 -0.57 21.37 3.21
C GLU A 190 0.31 20.23 3.74
N VAL A 191 -0.08 18.99 3.50
CA VAL A 191 0.75 17.81 3.84
C VAL A 191 2.09 17.85 3.10
N ALA A 192 2.10 18.17 1.79
CA ALA A 192 3.32 18.27 0.99
C ALA A 192 4.27 19.38 1.50
N ARG A 193 3.74 20.54 1.87
CA ARG A 193 4.55 21.64 2.45
C ARG A 193 5.21 21.24 3.78
N ASN A 194 4.57 20.39 4.55
CA ASN A 194 5.03 19.95 5.87
C ASN A 194 5.55 18.50 5.85
N ILE A 195 6.00 18.00 4.71
CA ILE A 195 6.35 16.58 4.51
C ILE A 195 7.41 16.07 5.48
N ALA A 196 8.34 16.93 5.93
CA ALA A 196 9.35 16.58 6.92
C ALA A 196 8.79 16.25 8.32
N ARG A 197 7.53 16.63 8.59
CA ARG A 197 6.81 16.37 9.84
C ARG A 197 5.74 15.29 9.68
N LEU A 198 5.72 14.61 8.53
CA LEU A 198 4.70 13.62 8.22
C LEU A 198 4.78 12.43 9.18
N ASP A 199 3.77 12.28 10.00
CA ASP A 199 3.52 11.13 10.86
C ASP A 199 2.04 10.72 10.81
N ALA A 200 1.69 9.65 11.54
CA ALA A 200 0.34 9.11 11.61
C ALA A 200 -0.71 10.14 12.06
N SER A 201 -0.36 10.89 13.07
CA SER A 201 -1.26 11.87 13.69
C SER A 201 -1.50 13.06 12.77
N PHE A 202 -0.44 13.54 12.11
CA PHE A 202 -0.53 14.64 11.17
C PHE A 202 -1.31 14.24 9.92
N LEU A 203 -1.08 13.04 9.37
CA LEU A 203 -1.84 12.54 8.23
C LEU A 203 -3.34 12.47 8.57
N SER A 204 -3.71 11.83 9.69
CA SER A 204 -5.11 11.72 10.10
C SER A 204 -5.74 13.08 10.41
N ALA A 205 -5.01 14.02 11.01
CA ALA A 205 -5.49 15.37 11.25
C ALA A 205 -5.70 16.18 9.96
N SER A 206 -5.05 15.78 8.85
CA SER A 206 -5.16 16.43 7.54
C SER A 206 -6.25 15.84 6.64
N THR A 207 -6.94 14.79 7.08
CA THR A 207 -8.03 14.14 6.33
C THR A 207 -9.39 14.63 6.77
N VAL A 208 -10.38 14.44 5.89
CA VAL A 208 -11.81 14.61 6.19
C VAL A 208 -12.39 13.26 6.56
N PRO A 209 -12.82 13.05 7.82
CA PRO A 209 -13.48 11.81 8.21
C PRO A 209 -14.91 11.77 7.64
N VAL A 210 -15.18 10.75 6.81
CA VAL A 210 -16.52 10.50 6.23
C VAL A 210 -17.30 9.52 7.10
N THR A 211 -16.62 8.43 7.53
CA THR A 211 -17.12 7.47 8.52
C THR A 211 -16.00 7.15 9.52
N PRO A 212 -16.26 6.38 10.60
CA PRO A 212 -15.19 5.95 11.52
C PRO A 212 -14.06 5.16 10.85
N HIS A 213 -14.29 4.65 9.63
CA HIS A 213 -13.35 3.80 8.90
C HIS A 213 -12.96 4.34 7.52
N PHE A 214 -13.53 5.46 7.08
CA PHE A 214 -13.24 6.06 5.78
C PHE A 214 -12.92 7.54 5.89
N GLU A 215 -11.76 7.91 5.39
CA GLU A 215 -11.23 9.28 5.40
C GLU A 215 -10.80 9.69 3.99
N ILE A 216 -10.82 10.99 3.71
CA ILE A 216 -10.40 11.56 2.43
C ILE A 216 -9.33 12.62 2.66
N LEU A 217 -8.17 12.47 2.03
CA LEU A 217 -7.20 13.53 1.87
C LEU A 217 -7.57 14.32 0.61
N ALA A 218 -8.07 15.53 0.83
CA ALA A 218 -8.65 16.37 -0.23
C ALA A 218 -7.56 16.92 -1.16
N ALA A 219 -7.96 17.22 -2.41
CA ALA A 219 -7.20 18.09 -3.30
C ALA A 219 -7.21 19.53 -2.78
N PRO A 220 -6.22 20.37 -3.16
CA PRO A 220 -6.20 21.77 -2.74
C PRO A 220 -7.37 22.57 -3.35
N ASP A 221 -7.96 23.47 -2.56
CA ASP A 221 -8.99 24.39 -3.01
C ASP A 221 -8.46 25.37 -4.09
N ASP A 222 -7.20 25.79 -3.94
CA ASP A 222 -6.52 26.66 -4.91
C ASP A 222 -5.70 25.82 -5.90
N PRO A 223 -6.08 25.77 -7.19
CA PRO A 223 -5.37 25.02 -8.20
C PRO A 223 -3.89 25.38 -8.35
N ALA A 224 -3.48 26.60 -7.99
CA ALA A 224 -2.08 27.02 -8.04
C ALA A 224 -1.19 26.23 -7.08
N GLN A 225 -1.73 25.73 -5.97
CA GLN A 225 -1.01 24.93 -4.99
C GLN A 225 -0.67 23.53 -5.51
N SER A 226 -1.34 23.06 -6.57
CA SER A 226 -1.04 21.76 -7.21
C SER A 226 0.42 21.66 -7.67
N LEU A 227 1.04 22.77 -8.07
CA LEU A 227 2.43 22.84 -8.50
C LEU A 227 3.45 22.54 -7.39
N GLN A 228 3.05 22.60 -6.13
CA GLN A 228 3.91 22.32 -4.97
C GLN A 228 3.98 20.83 -4.66
N ILE A 229 3.07 20.04 -5.22
CA ILE A 229 2.94 18.61 -4.93
C ILE A 229 3.82 17.84 -5.91
N LYS A 230 4.82 17.14 -5.37
CA LYS A 230 5.80 16.38 -6.16
C LYS A 230 5.56 14.86 -6.00
N PRO A 231 6.03 14.03 -6.94
CA PRO A 231 5.95 12.57 -6.84
C PRO A 231 6.55 12.01 -5.54
N GLU A 232 7.64 12.63 -5.01
CA GLU A 232 8.29 12.21 -3.77
C GLU A 232 7.41 12.45 -2.54
N HIS A 233 6.59 13.52 -2.56
CA HIS A 233 5.62 13.79 -1.49
C HIS A 233 4.54 12.70 -1.45
N LEU A 234 4.01 12.32 -2.61
CA LEU A 234 3.04 11.22 -2.72
C LEU A 234 3.66 9.90 -2.22
N ASP A 235 4.90 9.62 -2.61
CA ASP A 235 5.60 8.40 -2.18
C ASP A 235 5.75 8.33 -0.66
N SER A 236 6.10 9.46 -0.03
CA SER A 236 6.20 9.57 1.44
C SER A 236 4.85 9.34 2.13
N ILE A 237 3.77 9.94 1.59
CA ILE A 237 2.41 9.75 2.10
C ILE A 237 1.99 8.28 1.97
N LEU A 238 2.22 7.65 0.82
CA LEU A 238 1.86 6.26 0.59
C LEU A 238 2.64 5.29 1.47
N ASN A 239 3.95 5.54 1.70
CA ASN A 239 4.77 4.72 2.59
C ASN A 239 4.25 4.73 4.04
N LEU A 240 3.70 5.85 4.49
CA LEU A 240 3.04 5.93 5.79
C LEU A 240 1.67 5.27 5.76
N ALA A 241 0.84 5.59 4.75
CA ALA A 241 -0.54 5.15 4.65
C ALA A 241 -0.70 3.63 4.58
N VAL A 242 0.19 2.91 3.87
CA VAL A 242 0.12 1.44 3.73
C VAL A 242 0.23 0.69 5.06
N ASN A 243 0.76 1.34 6.10
CA ASN A 243 0.87 0.75 7.43
C ASN A 243 -0.33 1.08 8.34
N GLN A 244 -1.22 2.00 7.93
CA GLN A 244 -2.32 2.51 8.75
C GLN A 244 -3.70 2.13 8.22
N TYR A 245 -3.82 2.00 6.89
CA TYR A 245 -5.07 1.72 6.20
C TYR A 245 -5.04 0.35 5.54
N ASP A 246 -6.18 -0.31 5.47
CA ASP A 246 -6.34 -1.58 4.76
C ASP A 246 -6.41 -1.36 3.24
N PHE A 247 -7.01 -0.22 2.84
CA PHE A 247 -7.13 0.21 1.45
C PHE A 247 -6.76 1.68 1.30
N ILE A 248 -5.99 1.99 0.25
CA ILE A 248 -5.70 3.35 -0.19
C ILE A 248 -6.24 3.50 -1.61
N ILE A 249 -7.14 4.44 -1.82
CA ILE A 249 -7.75 4.74 -3.10
C ILE A 249 -7.16 6.04 -3.62
N LEU A 250 -6.59 6.02 -4.83
CA LEU A 250 -6.04 7.18 -5.51
C LEU A 250 -7.02 7.60 -6.62
N ASP A 251 -7.68 8.73 -6.47
CA ASP A 251 -8.52 9.30 -7.53
C ASP A 251 -7.67 10.16 -8.44
N LEU A 252 -7.38 9.66 -9.63
CA LEU A 252 -6.44 10.26 -10.57
C LEU A 252 -7.17 11.14 -11.60
N SER A 253 -6.51 12.25 -11.96
CA SER A 253 -6.90 13.01 -13.13
C SER A 253 -6.68 12.19 -14.43
N LYS A 254 -7.18 12.70 -15.55
CA LYS A 254 -6.94 12.10 -16.87
C LYS A 254 -5.56 12.41 -17.46
N VAL A 255 -4.79 13.29 -16.83
CA VAL A 255 -3.47 13.72 -17.30
C VAL A 255 -2.43 12.71 -16.80
N LEU A 256 -1.62 12.19 -17.71
CA LEU A 256 -0.52 11.28 -17.38
C LEU A 256 0.77 12.08 -17.17
N ASP A 257 0.82 12.81 -16.07
CA ASP A 257 2.01 13.51 -15.58
C ASP A 257 2.85 12.62 -14.66
N ASP A 258 4.00 13.13 -14.20
CA ASP A 258 4.92 12.38 -13.33
C ASP A 258 4.26 11.93 -12.02
N LEU A 259 3.35 12.74 -11.46
CA LEU A 259 2.62 12.39 -10.25
C LEU A 259 1.64 11.24 -10.48
N THR A 260 0.89 11.30 -11.58
CA THR A 260 -0.03 10.23 -12.00
C THR A 260 0.72 8.94 -12.30
N ILE A 261 1.87 9.02 -13.00
CA ILE A 261 2.71 7.84 -13.27
C ILE A 261 3.21 7.26 -11.94
N LYS A 262 3.72 8.06 -11.02
CA LYS A 262 4.13 7.60 -9.68
C LYS A 262 2.97 6.92 -8.94
N ALA A 263 1.77 7.47 -8.97
CA ALA A 263 0.58 6.86 -8.37
C ALA A 263 0.24 5.51 -9.01
N LEU A 264 0.30 5.44 -10.35
CA LEU A 264 0.08 4.20 -11.09
C LEU A 264 1.14 3.15 -10.79
N ASP A 265 2.42 3.52 -10.67
CA ASP A 265 3.51 2.62 -10.32
C ASP A 265 3.26 1.95 -8.95
N ARG A 266 2.82 2.75 -7.98
CA ARG A 266 2.54 2.29 -6.60
C ARG A 266 1.24 1.49 -6.47
N ALA A 267 0.30 1.63 -7.41
CA ALA A 267 -0.98 0.95 -7.37
C ALA A 267 -0.84 -0.56 -7.58
N HIS A 268 -1.55 -1.35 -6.79
CA HIS A 268 -1.70 -2.80 -6.97
C HIS A 268 -2.77 -3.11 -8.03
N ASN A 269 -3.81 -2.26 -8.13
CA ASN A 269 -4.88 -2.35 -9.12
C ASN A 269 -5.14 -0.97 -9.72
N VAL A 270 -5.38 -0.94 -11.02
CA VAL A 270 -5.79 0.25 -11.76
C VAL A 270 -7.19 0.03 -12.31
N PHE A 271 -8.15 0.77 -11.80
CA PHE A 271 -9.52 0.79 -12.29
C PHE A 271 -9.67 1.91 -13.33
N MET A 272 -9.75 1.52 -14.57
CA MET A 272 -9.92 2.44 -15.70
C MET A 272 -11.40 2.62 -16.00
N VAL A 273 -11.95 3.80 -15.74
CA VAL A 273 -13.39 4.08 -15.88
C VAL A 273 -13.71 4.56 -17.29
N VAL A 274 -14.54 3.79 -17.98
CA VAL A 274 -14.95 4.04 -19.36
C VAL A 274 -16.50 4.04 -19.48
N GLN A 275 -17.01 4.56 -20.58
CA GLN A 275 -18.40 4.39 -20.98
C GLN A 275 -18.45 3.79 -22.38
N THR A 276 -19.57 3.17 -22.78
CA THR A 276 -19.77 2.53 -24.09
C THR A 276 -20.01 3.56 -25.19
N THR A 277 -19.03 4.45 -25.41
CA THR A 277 -19.02 5.44 -26.51
C THR A 277 -17.69 5.45 -27.23
N LEU A 278 -17.70 5.71 -28.54
CA LEU A 278 -16.48 5.74 -29.36
C LEU A 278 -15.36 6.63 -28.78
N PRO A 279 -15.63 7.87 -28.30
CA PRO A 279 -14.58 8.70 -27.69
C PRO A 279 -13.93 8.07 -26.45
N HIS A 280 -14.70 7.38 -25.60
CA HIS A 280 -14.17 6.67 -24.45
C HIS A 280 -13.29 5.50 -24.87
N ILE A 281 -13.74 4.69 -25.82
CA ILE A 281 -12.99 3.53 -26.35
C ILE A 281 -11.67 3.98 -26.96
N ARG A 282 -11.70 5.05 -27.77
CA ARG A 282 -10.48 5.62 -28.38
C ARG A 282 -9.47 6.09 -27.35
N ASN A 283 -9.93 6.78 -26.32
CA ASN A 283 -9.04 7.26 -25.25
C ASN A 283 -8.55 6.11 -24.39
N ALA A 284 -9.39 5.12 -24.07
CA ALA A 284 -9.00 3.91 -23.37
C ALA A 284 -7.87 3.18 -24.12
N ASN A 285 -7.99 3.01 -25.43
CA ASN A 285 -6.93 2.40 -26.27
C ASN A 285 -5.61 3.15 -26.17
N ARG A 286 -5.64 4.48 -26.23
CA ARG A 286 -4.44 5.30 -26.09
C ARG A 286 -3.80 5.14 -24.71
N MET A 287 -4.60 5.18 -23.66
CA MET A 287 -4.12 5.01 -22.28
C MET A 287 -3.53 3.62 -22.06
N LEU A 288 -4.19 2.57 -22.58
CA LEU A 288 -3.68 1.20 -22.53
C LEU A 288 -2.36 1.02 -23.29
N SER A 289 -2.17 1.74 -24.41
CA SER A 289 -0.89 1.74 -25.12
C SER A 289 0.22 2.34 -24.27
N VAL A 290 -0.05 3.44 -23.55
CA VAL A 290 0.90 4.01 -22.59
C VAL A 290 1.18 3.03 -21.46
N PHE A 291 0.17 2.40 -20.87
CA PHE A 291 0.35 1.44 -19.79
C PHE A 291 1.21 0.23 -20.20
N ARG A 292 1.02 -0.25 -21.44
CA ARG A 292 1.87 -1.30 -22.01
C ARG A 292 3.32 -0.84 -22.21
N SER A 293 3.55 0.39 -22.69
CA SER A 293 4.91 0.93 -22.84
C SER A 293 5.62 1.17 -21.50
N LEU A 294 4.84 1.40 -20.42
CA LEU A 294 5.35 1.48 -19.04
C LEU A 294 5.57 0.10 -18.40
N GLY A 295 5.24 -0.99 -19.11
CA GLY A 295 5.46 -2.35 -18.62
C GLY A 295 4.41 -2.81 -17.59
N TYR A 296 3.24 -2.17 -17.48
CA TYR A 296 2.22 -2.61 -16.54
C TYR A 296 1.59 -3.93 -17.00
N PRO A 297 1.56 -4.94 -16.11
CA PRO A 297 0.99 -6.23 -16.45
C PRO A 297 -0.54 -6.13 -16.63
N PRO A 298 -1.14 -6.90 -17.56
CA PRO A 298 -2.58 -6.84 -17.84
C PRO A 298 -3.46 -7.09 -16.60
N GLU A 299 -2.98 -7.89 -15.66
CA GLU A 299 -3.68 -8.24 -14.41
C GLU A 299 -3.83 -7.05 -13.47
N LYS A 300 -2.99 -6.04 -13.61
CA LYS A 300 -3.05 -4.80 -12.83
C LYS A 300 -4.23 -3.93 -13.25
N ILE A 301 -4.72 -4.06 -14.49
CA ILE A 301 -5.69 -3.16 -15.10
C ILE A 301 -7.05 -3.85 -15.18
N GLU A 302 -8.08 -3.20 -14.68
CA GLU A 302 -9.48 -3.62 -14.79
C GLU A 302 -10.34 -2.46 -15.32
N LEU A 303 -11.18 -2.73 -16.31
CA LEU A 303 -12.13 -1.77 -16.86
C LEU A 303 -13.40 -1.73 -16.02
N LEU A 304 -13.78 -0.54 -15.55
CA LEU A 304 -15.11 -0.28 -15.01
C LEU A 304 -15.95 0.41 -16.09
N VAL A 305 -16.83 -0.36 -16.73
CA VAL A 305 -17.74 0.12 -17.77
C VAL A 305 -18.92 0.79 -17.08
N ASN A 306 -18.82 2.10 -16.87
CA ASN A 306 -19.80 2.88 -16.14
C ASN A 306 -20.98 3.30 -17.05
N ARG A 307 -22.15 3.56 -16.44
CA ARG A 307 -23.41 3.88 -17.10
C ARG A 307 -23.77 2.86 -18.18
N PHE A 308 -23.51 1.61 -17.90
CA PHE A 308 -23.72 0.53 -18.85
C PHE A 308 -25.22 0.26 -19.09
N PHE A 309 -25.58 0.11 -20.37
CA PHE A 309 -26.90 -0.33 -20.83
C PHE A 309 -26.76 -1.66 -21.55
N LYS A 310 -27.53 -2.69 -21.14
CA LYS A 310 -27.48 -4.02 -21.77
C LYS A 310 -27.83 -3.99 -23.24
N ASN A 311 -28.72 -3.08 -23.67
CA ASN A 311 -29.21 -2.95 -25.02
C ASN A 311 -28.61 -1.72 -25.73
N GLY A 312 -27.39 -1.32 -25.37
CA GLY A 312 -26.68 -0.24 -26.04
C GLY A 312 -26.15 -0.67 -27.43
N GLU A 313 -25.83 0.31 -28.26
CA GLU A 313 -25.23 0.08 -29.59
C GLU A 313 -23.87 -0.61 -29.54
N LEU A 314 -23.10 -0.37 -28.48
CA LEU A 314 -21.79 -0.98 -28.24
C LEU A 314 -21.88 -1.92 -27.04
N GLY A 315 -21.60 -3.21 -27.28
CA GLY A 315 -21.61 -4.24 -26.26
C GLY A 315 -20.25 -4.44 -25.56
N LEU A 316 -20.23 -5.35 -24.59
CA LEU A 316 -19.00 -5.71 -23.89
C LEU A 316 -18.00 -6.44 -24.79
N ASP A 317 -18.48 -7.20 -25.77
CA ASP A 317 -17.63 -7.93 -26.71
C ASP A 317 -16.95 -7.00 -27.71
N ASP A 318 -17.61 -5.89 -28.07
CA ASP A 318 -17.00 -4.82 -28.85
C ASP A 318 -15.87 -4.12 -28.08
N LEU A 319 -16.09 -3.89 -26.76
CA LEU A 319 -15.04 -3.36 -25.91
C LEU A 319 -13.87 -4.34 -25.74
N ARG A 320 -14.14 -5.63 -25.53
CA ARG A 320 -13.09 -6.65 -25.39
C ARG A 320 -12.23 -6.74 -26.63
N SER A 321 -12.85 -6.84 -27.80
CA SER A 321 -12.15 -6.92 -29.08
C SER A 321 -11.37 -5.64 -29.39
N SER A 322 -11.92 -4.46 -29.08
CA SER A 322 -11.28 -3.18 -29.35
C SER A 322 -10.12 -2.86 -28.40
N LEU A 323 -10.20 -3.27 -27.13
CA LEU A 323 -9.25 -2.87 -26.08
C LEU A 323 -8.26 -3.99 -25.73
N GLY A 324 -8.55 -5.23 -26.10
CA GLY A 324 -7.71 -6.38 -25.76
C GLY A 324 -7.64 -6.66 -24.25
N ILE A 325 -8.66 -6.27 -23.49
CA ILE A 325 -8.75 -6.49 -22.04
C ILE A 325 -9.88 -7.47 -21.73
N THR A 326 -9.59 -8.43 -20.87
CA THR A 326 -10.55 -9.45 -20.41
C THR A 326 -11.19 -9.10 -19.06
N ARG A 327 -10.48 -8.36 -18.20
CA ARG A 327 -10.98 -7.96 -16.87
C ARG A 327 -11.85 -6.71 -16.98
N MET A 328 -13.15 -6.93 -16.96
CA MET A 328 -14.13 -5.86 -17.05
C MET A 328 -15.30 -6.11 -16.09
N ARG A 329 -15.77 -5.01 -15.47
CA ARG A 329 -17.02 -4.97 -14.69
C ARG A 329 -17.93 -3.90 -15.24
N THR A 330 -19.22 -4.15 -15.15
CA THR A 330 -20.24 -3.17 -15.54
C THR A 330 -20.83 -2.51 -14.32
N ILE A 331 -20.95 -1.17 -14.38
CA ILE A 331 -21.73 -0.40 -13.43
C ILE A 331 -22.97 0.08 -14.18
N PRO A 332 -24.16 -0.35 -13.78
CA PRO A 332 -25.41 0.01 -14.46
C PRO A 332 -25.62 1.53 -14.49
N ASN A 333 -26.40 2.01 -15.45
CA ASN A 333 -26.82 3.41 -15.44
C ASN A 333 -27.86 3.65 -14.33
N GLY A 334 -27.54 4.54 -13.41
CA GLY A 334 -28.42 4.96 -12.31
C GLY A 334 -28.43 6.49 -12.16
N TYR A 335 -28.57 7.22 -13.28
CA TYR A 335 -28.43 8.65 -13.34
C TYR A 335 -29.19 9.41 -12.22
N LYS A 336 -30.48 9.05 -11.99
CA LYS A 336 -31.31 9.72 -10.97
C LYS A 336 -30.74 9.58 -9.55
N ASP A 337 -30.34 8.37 -9.18
CA ASP A 337 -29.81 8.08 -7.84
C ASP A 337 -28.46 8.74 -7.64
N VAL A 338 -27.57 8.61 -8.63
CA VAL A 338 -26.23 9.19 -8.62
C VAL A 338 -26.29 10.71 -8.55
N THR A 339 -27.12 11.35 -9.39
CA THR A 339 -27.27 12.82 -9.39
C THR A 339 -27.82 13.33 -8.07
N ARG A 340 -28.78 12.59 -7.46
CA ARG A 340 -29.32 12.95 -6.15
C ARG A 340 -28.25 12.85 -5.07
N ALA A 341 -27.46 11.77 -5.05
CA ALA A 341 -26.38 11.57 -4.09
C ALA A 341 -25.31 12.69 -4.18
N VAL A 342 -24.84 12.98 -5.40
CA VAL A 342 -23.85 14.03 -5.65
C VAL A 342 -24.39 15.41 -5.24
N ASN A 343 -25.62 15.76 -5.63
CA ASN A 343 -26.22 17.07 -5.31
C ASN A 343 -26.48 17.26 -3.80
N GLN A 344 -26.58 16.18 -3.04
CA GLN A 344 -26.75 16.22 -1.58
C GLN A 344 -25.42 16.06 -0.82
N GLY A 345 -24.29 15.83 -1.51
CA GLY A 345 -23.02 15.54 -0.85
C GLY A 345 -23.10 14.32 0.05
N MET A 346 -23.83 13.26 -0.36
CA MET A 346 -24.10 12.09 0.46
C MET A 346 -23.71 10.81 -0.27
N PRO A 347 -23.21 9.77 0.45
CA PRO A 347 -22.92 8.49 -0.16
C PRO A 347 -24.21 7.85 -0.71
N LEU A 348 -24.06 7.03 -1.75
CA LEU A 348 -25.20 6.39 -2.41
C LEU A 348 -25.99 5.48 -1.45
N THR A 349 -25.32 4.89 -0.46
CA THR A 349 -25.92 4.07 0.61
C THR A 349 -26.98 4.84 1.42
N ALA A 350 -26.76 6.13 1.65
CA ALA A 350 -27.69 6.98 2.40
C ALA A 350 -28.90 7.42 1.56
N VAL A 351 -28.68 7.59 0.23
CA VAL A 351 -29.67 8.21 -0.67
C VAL A 351 -30.53 7.18 -1.41
N ALA A 352 -29.94 6.02 -1.78
CA ALA A 352 -30.58 5.04 -2.64
C ALA A 352 -30.09 3.60 -2.36
N LYS A 353 -30.54 3.02 -1.25
CA LYS A 353 -30.13 1.68 -0.80
C LYS A 353 -30.46 0.55 -1.80
N SER A 354 -31.48 0.70 -2.62
CA SER A 354 -31.87 -0.28 -3.65
C SER A 354 -31.30 0.01 -5.03
N SER A 355 -30.40 0.99 -5.16
CA SER A 355 -29.82 1.36 -6.44
C SER A 355 -29.00 0.21 -7.06
N PRO A 356 -29.20 -0.11 -8.35
CA PRO A 356 -28.38 -1.09 -9.02
C PRO A 356 -26.90 -0.66 -9.13
N VAL A 357 -26.63 0.65 -9.07
CA VAL A 357 -25.25 1.18 -9.00
C VAL A 357 -24.61 0.83 -7.67
N LEU A 358 -25.34 1.00 -6.56
CA LEU A 358 -24.83 0.62 -5.23
C LEU A 358 -24.51 -0.87 -5.16
N LYS A 359 -25.41 -1.72 -5.69
CA LYS A 359 -25.18 -3.17 -5.74
C LYS A 359 -23.89 -3.51 -6.50
N ALA A 360 -23.64 -2.87 -7.63
CA ALA A 360 -22.43 -3.10 -8.41
C ALA A 360 -21.16 -2.63 -7.69
N ILE A 361 -21.21 -1.52 -6.93
CA ILE A 361 -20.12 -1.05 -6.08
C ILE A 361 -19.88 -2.03 -4.92
N ASP A 362 -20.94 -2.53 -4.31
CA ASP A 362 -20.85 -3.55 -3.26
C ASP A 362 -20.19 -4.84 -3.76
N GLU A 363 -20.62 -5.35 -4.91
CA GLU A 363 -20.00 -6.52 -5.57
C GLU A 363 -18.49 -6.28 -5.85
N LEU A 364 -18.12 -5.07 -6.24
CA LEU A 364 -16.71 -4.69 -6.40
C LEU A 364 -15.99 -4.71 -5.04
N ALA A 365 -16.56 -4.09 -4.00
CA ALA A 365 -16.00 -4.08 -2.65
C ALA A 365 -15.79 -5.50 -2.11
N GLN A 366 -16.79 -6.35 -2.20
CA GLN A 366 -16.71 -7.76 -1.75
C GLN A 366 -15.62 -8.55 -2.49
N SER A 367 -15.39 -8.26 -3.77
CA SER A 367 -14.33 -8.92 -4.54
C SER A 367 -12.91 -8.51 -4.12
N LEU A 368 -12.76 -7.39 -3.43
CA LEU A 368 -11.50 -6.86 -2.95
C LEU A 368 -11.17 -7.35 -1.53
N LEU A 369 -12.19 -7.74 -0.77
CA LEU A 369 -12.01 -8.27 0.58
C LEU A 369 -11.28 -9.62 0.55
N PRO A 370 -10.44 -9.93 1.55
CA PRO A 370 -9.88 -11.25 1.69
C PRO A 370 -11.03 -12.24 1.83
N LYS A 371 -11.00 -13.32 1.02
CA LYS A 371 -11.94 -14.41 1.21
C LYS A 371 -11.74 -14.92 2.63
N PRO A 372 -12.83 -15.15 3.40
CA PRO A 372 -12.69 -15.82 4.67
C PRO A 372 -11.93 -17.12 4.40
N ASP A 373 -10.83 -17.33 5.13
CA ASP A 373 -10.14 -18.61 5.13
C ASP A 373 -11.23 -19.67 5.30
N GLN A 374 -11.36 -20.53 4.31
CA GLN A 374 -12.07 -21.78 4.52
C GLN A 374 -11.24 -22.46 5.61
N ALA A 375 -11.63 -22.26 6.85
CA ALA A 375 -11.10 -23.00 7.97
C ALA A 375 -11.03 -24.44 7.48
N GLN A 376 -9.81 -24.96 7.32
CA GLN A 376 -9.58 -26.38 7.14
C GLN A 376 -10.26 -27.02 8.33
N GLY A 377 -11.53 -27.35 8.11
CA GLY A 377 -12.29 -28.17 9.04
C GLY A 377 -11.53 -29.47 9.14
N GLY A 378 -10.66 -29.52 10.14
CA GLY A 378 -9.88 -30.68 10.42
C GLY A 378 -10.84 -31.85 10.54
N LEU A 379 -10.44 -33.00 10.02
CA LEU A 379 -11.12 -34.30 10.06
C LEU A 379 -11.65 -34.67 11.47
N LEU A 380 -11.22 -33.98 12.53
CA LEU A 380 -11.65 -34.15 13.93
C LEU A 380 -13.04 -33.60 14.25
N SER A 381 -13.59 -32.66 13.49
CA SER A 381 -14.98 -32.15 13.74
C SER A 381 -16.06 -33.08 13.18
N ARG A 382 -15.73 -34.08 12.39
CA ARG A 382 -16.66 -35.11 11.89
C ARG A 382 -16.82 -36.32 12.85
N LEU A 383 -15.95 -36.45 13.84
CA LEU A 383 -15.96 -37.59 14.79
C LEU A 383 -16.71 -37.31 16.09
N LEU A 384 -17.20 -36.09 16.33
CA LEU A 384 -17.93 -35.70 17.56
C LEU A 384 -19.44 -35.49 17.33
N ARG A 385 -19.98 -36.04 16.22
CA ARG A 385 -21.44 -36.14 16.01
C ARG A 385 -21.80 -37.60 15.79
N TYR A 386 -21.71 -38.37 16.90
CA TYR A 386 -22.46 -39.62 17.13
C TYR A 386 -22.66 -39.74 18.63
#